data_1ce6b46e165c12df145ef72fa8384c0a
#
_entry.id   1ce6b46e165c12df145ef72fa8384c0a
#
_cell.length_a   1.000
_cell.length_b   1.000
_cell.length_c   1.000
_cell.angle_alpha   90.00
_cell.angle_beta   90.00
_cell.angle_gamma   90.00
#
_symmetry.space_group_name_H-M   'P 1'
#
loop_
_entity.id
_entity.type
_entity.pdbx_description
1 polymer ?
#
loop_
_entity_poly.entity_id
_entity_poly.type
_entity_poly.pdbx_seq_one_letter_code
_entity_poly.pdbx_strand_id
1 'polypeptide(L)'
;MRRRFSVAAAALALSAALTVPAYAGTWKYVNDQWKYQRGTNKFAYNEWVKDNGKYYYIGNDGIMKTGWQQVNNQWYYMDQTGVMQTGWFKDTDGKWYFLYPNGAMAVNTVIDGRTIGADGVWVPNKGDTEPANTMDLETGYLVQNLEGISKKGYTIISSGKTAGGTRWGNAIRLKGKGSYVQCNTNGEYRLLSGVFGPSSQFDSANMARITVYGDEDQVLYTSQDIHHNEKNVYFGVDVSRQKQIRVEVSLIKDNEWDDPVILFDGLSLYK
;
A
#
# COMPACT_ATOMS: atom_id res chain seq x y z
N MET A 1 -18.18 -32.94 64.89
CA MET A 1 -18.18 -32.00 63.73
C MET A 1 -16.90 -32.23 62.91
N ARG A 2 -17.01 -32.92 61.79
CA ARG A 2 -15.90 -33.13 60.86
C ARG A 2 -16.09 -32.23 59.65
N ARG A 3 -15.25 -31.18 59.50
CA ARG A 3 -15.23 -30.33 58.33
C ARG A 3 -14.51 -31.03 57.18
N ARG A 4 -15.21 -31.28 56.08
CA ARG A 4 -14.64 -31.75 54.82
C ARG A 4 -14.12 -30.56 54.05
N PHE A 5 -12.82 -30.52 53.80
CA PHE A 5 -12.23 -29.57 52.84
C PHE A 5 -12.32 -30.20 51.46
N SER A 6 -13.09 -29.53 50.57
CA SER A 6 -13.09 -29.86 49.14
C SER A 6 -11.90 -29.18 48.50
N VAL A 7 -10.99 -29.94 47.97
CA VAL A 7 -9.90 -29.44 47.13
C VAL A 7 -10.45 -29.33 45.73
N ALA A 8 -10.61 -28.08 45.24
CA ALA A 8 -10.90 -27.83 43.87
C ALA A 8 -9.60 -27.97 43.05
N ALA A 9 -9.53 -28.97 42.22
CA ALA A 9 -8.46 -29.12 41.24
C ALA A 9 -8.66 -28.11 40.13
N ALA A 10 -7.82 -27.07 40.08
CA ALA A 10 -7.73 -26.16 38.95
C ALA A 10 -7.03 -26.88 37.78
N ALA A 11 -7.77 -27.23 36.78
CA ALA A 11 -7.23 -27.72 35.52
C ALA A 11 -6.55 -26.56 34.79
N LEU A 12 -5.23 -26.50 34.84
CA LEU A 12 -4.43 -25.65 33.95
C LEU A 12 -4.53 -26.22 32.54
N ALA A 13 -5.37 -25.60 31.73
CA ALA A 13 -5.34 -25.81 30.28
C ALA A 13 -4.03 -25.17 29.74
N LEU A 14 -3.03 -26.01 29.52
CA LEU A 14 -1.84 -25.64 28.76
C LEU A 14 -2.27 -25.44 27.30
N SER A 15 -2.57 -24.24 26.93
CA SER A 15 -2.68 -23.86 25.51
C SER A 15 -1.27 -23.91 24.93
N ALA A 16 -0.93 -25.05 24.33
CA ALA A 16 0.24 -25.15 23.46
C ALA A 16 -0.04 -24.23 22.27
N ALA A 17 0.43 -23.00 22.35
CA ALA A 17 0.60 -22.17 21.18
C ALA A 17 1.56 -22.91 20.25
N LEU A 18 1.02 -23.54 19.22
CA LEU A 18 1.80 -24.01 18.09
C LEU A 18 2.44 -22.77 17.45
N THR A 19 3.60 -22.38 17.94
CA THR A 19 4.48 -21.47 17.23
C THR A 19 4.91 -22.23 15.98
N VAL A 20 4.19 -22.01 14.88
CA VAL A 20 4.68 -22.36 13.55
C VAL A 20 5.96 -21.55 13.41
N PRO A 21 7.15 -22.17 13.29
CA PRO A 21 8.34 -21.40 13.05
C PRO A 21 8.09 -20.65 11.74
N ALA A 22 8.09 -19.32 11.78
CA ALA A 22 8.19 -18.54 10.58
C ALA A 22 9.51 -18.96 9.93
N TYR A 23 9.45 -19.79 8.91
CA TYR A 23 10.61 -20.11 8.11
C TYR A 23 11.01 -18.82 7.40
N ALA A 24 11.82 -18.02 8.09
CA ALA A 24 12.61 -17.00 7.45
C ALA A 24 13.46 -17.74 6.41
N GLY A 25 13.28 -17.41 5.14
CA GLY A 25 14.10 -18.00 4.09
C GLY A 25 15.56 -17.60 4.29
N THR A 26 16.43 -18.12 3.47
CA THR A 26 17.88 -17.89 3.53
C THR A 26 18.38 -17.46 2.17
N TRP A 27 19.18 -16.40 2.15
CA TRP A 27 19.90 -15.99 0.96
C TRP A 27 20.99 -17.01 0.58
N LYS A 28 21.05 -17.35 -0.68
CA LYS A 28 22.05 -18.24 -1.27
C LYS A 28 22.73 -17.54 -2.45
N TYR A 29 24.06 -17.54 -2.44
CA TYR A 29 24.86 -17.07 -3.58
C TYR A 29 25.27 -18.28 -4.40
N VAL A 30 24.74 -18.40 -5.61
CA VAL A 30 24.92 -19.55 -6.48
C VAL A 30 25.18 -19.06 -7.90
N ASN A 31 26.28 -19.48 -8.50
CA ASN A 31 26.70 -19.08 -9.85
C ASN A 31 26.67 -17.54 -10.03
N ASP A 32 27.33 -16.85 -9.11
CA ASP A 32 27.46 -15.37 -9.07
C ASP A 32 26.12 -14.61 -8.99
N GLN A 33 25.07 -15.25 -8.46
CA GLN A 33 23.74 -14.70 -8.35
C GLN A 33 23.13 -14.95 -6.97
N TRP A 34 22.43 -13.96 -6.43
CA TRP A 34 21.66 -14.10 -5.21
C TRP A 34 20.28 -14.71 -5.49
N LYS A 35 19.93 -15.74 -4.72
CA LYS A 35 18.65 -16.41 -4.71
C LYS A 35 18.12 -16.50 -3.29
N TYR A 36 16.80 -16.51 -3.12
CA TYR A 36 16.17 -16.64 -1.81
C TYR A 36 15.55 -18.02 -1.65
N GLN A 37 16.07 -18.81 -0.71
CA GLN A 37 15.60 -20.15 -0.43
C GLN A 37 14.57 -20.13 0.71
N ARG A 38 13.33 -20.56 0.45
CA ARG A 38 12.24 -20.61 1.44
C ARG A 38 12.16 -21.90 2.23
N GLY A 39 12.90 -22.90 1.88
CA GLY A 39 12.92 -24.22 2.54
C GLY A 39 13.81 -25.18 1.77
N THR A 40 13.84 -26.46 2.18
CA THR A 40 14.68 -27.47 1.52
C THR A 40 14.31 -27.53 0.03
N ASN A 41 15.24 -27.17 -0.84
CA ASN A 41 15.10 -27.17 -2.30
C ASN A 41 13.95 -26.31 -2.86
N LYS A 42 13.43 -25.33 -2.08
CA LYS A 42 12.42 -24.38 -2.55
C LYS A 42 13.00 -22.99 -2.60
N PHE A 43 13.11 -22.42 -3.80
CA PHE A 43 13.52 -21.05 -4.04
C PHE A 43 12.31 -20.16 -4.34
N ALA A 44 12.47 -18.87 -4.07
CA ALA A 44 11.52 -17.83 -4.48
C ALA A 44 11.62 -17.60 -6.00
N TYR A 45 10.47 -17.33 -6.65
CA TYR A 45 10.37 -17.00 -8.07
C TYR A 45 9.24 -16.02 -8.30
N ASN A 46 9.49 -14.95 -9.03
CA ASN A 46 8.50 -13.95 -9.42
C ASN A 46 7.69 -13.42 -8.22
N GLU A 47 8.39 -13.10 -7.13
CA GLU A 47 7.76 -12.65 -5.89
C GLU A 47 8.60 -11.65 -5.11
N TRP A 48 7.92 -10.89 -4.27
CA TRP A 48 8.55 -10.03 -3.27
C TRP A 48 8.97 -10.85 -2.04
N VAL A 49 10.17 -10.57 -1.57
CA VAL A 49 10.73 -11.12 -0.35
C VAL A 49 10.93 -9.99 0.66
N LYS A 50 10.43 -10.16 1.87
CA LYS A 50 10.76 -9.28 3.01
C LYS A 50 11.76 -9.98 3.89
N ASP A 51 12.92 -9.37 4.09
CA ASP A 51 13.97 -9.87 4.98
C ASP A 51 14.56 -8.71 5.78
N ASN A 52 14.64 -8.87 7.10
CA ASN A 52 15.15 -7.84 8.03
C ASN A 52 14.52 -6.43 7.81
N GLY A 53 13.21 -6.39 7.54
CA GLY A 53 12.47 -5.14 7.29
C GLY A 53 12.61 -4.58 5.88
N LYS A 54 13.53 -5.08 5.07
CA LYS A 54 13.79 -4.65 3.69
C LYS A 54 13.05 -5.53 2.68
N TYR A 55 12.69 -4.94 1.54
CA TYR A 55 12.04 -5.65 0.45
C TYR A 55 13.00 -5.88 -0.71
N TYR A 56 12.89 -7.05 -1.31
CA TYR A 56 13.67 -7.51 -2.46
C TYR A 56 12.73 -8.14 -3.47
N TYR A 57 13.03 -8.05 -4.75
CA TYR A 57 12.26 -8.73 -5.78
C TYR A 57 13.07 -9.87 -6.39
N ILE A 58 12.48 -11.07 -6.43
CA ILE A 58 13.05 -12.22 -7.11
C ILE A 58 12.32 -12.38 -8.44
N GLY A 59 13.06 -12.35 -9.53
CA GLY A 59 12.50 -12.48 -10.85
C GLY A 59 11.98 -13.89 -11.18
N ASN A 60 11.41 -14.03 -12.35
CA ASN A 60 10.95 -15.31 -12.87
C ASN A 60 12.08 -16.33 -13.14
N ASP A 61 13.32 -15.88 -13.15
CA ASP A 61 14.54 -16.69 -13.23
C ASP A 61 15.04 -17.15 -11.84
N GLY A 62 14.34 -16.76 -10.77
CA GLY A 62 14.72 -17.08 -9.40
C GLY A 62 15.91 -16.27 -8.88
N ILE A 63 16.27 -15.15 -9.53
CA ILE A 63 17.41 -14.32 -9.20
C ILE A 63 16.92 -13.02 -8.58
N MET A 64 17.62 -12.54 -7.53
CA MET A 64 17.42 -11.23 -6.93
C MET A 64 17.65 -10.14 -7.98
N LYS A 65 16.70 -9.23 -8.12
CA LYS A 65 16.77 -8.13 -9.08
C LYS A 65 17.40 -6.89 -8.47
N THR A 66 18.08 -6.13 -9.34
CA THR A 66 18.64 -4.79 -9.07
C THR A 66 18.23 -3.83 -10.18
N GLY A 67 18.35 -2.53 -9.94
CA GLY A 67 17.93 -1.51 -10.89
C GLY A 67 16.41 -1.42 -11.05
N TRP A 68 15.98 -0.80 -12.13
CA TRP A 68 14.57 -0.66 -12.46
C TRP A 68 13.90 -1.98 -12.84
N GLN A 69 12.77 -2.28 -12.20
CA GLN A 69 11.96 -3.46 -12.49
C GLN A 69 10.50 -3.09 -12.64
N GLN A 70 9.86 -3.64 -13.66
CA GLN A 70 8.42 -3.50 -13.81
C GLN A 70 7.71 -4.74 -13.27
N VAL A 71 6.91 -4.56 -12.22
CA VAL A 71 6.14 -5.62 -11.58
C VAL A 71 4.66 -5.21 -11.58
N ASN A 72 3.79 -6.01 -12.17
CA ASN A 72 2.36 -5.73 -12.28
C ASN A 72 2.04 -4.33 -12.84
N ASN A 73 2.74 -3.90 -13.89
CA ASN A 73 2.63 -2.60 -14.55
C ASN A 73 3.09 -1.39 -13.70
N GLN A 74 3.72 -1.61 -12.55
CA GLN A 74 4.33 -0.57 -11.73
C GLN A 74 5.86 -0.67 -11.80
N TRP A 75 6.53 0.49 -11.82
CA TRP A 75 7.97 0.55 -11.77
C TRP A 75 8.45 0.65 -10.32
N TYR A 76 9.52 -0.10 -10.03
CA TYR A 76 10.23 -0.14 -8.75
C TYR A 76 11.72 -0.02 -9.01
N TYR A 77 12.45 0.50 -8.06
CA TYR A 77 13.89 0.52 -8.13
C TYR A 77 14.51 -0.23 -6.95
N MET A 78 15.40 -1.15 -7.26
CA MET A 78 16.24 -1.85 -6.29
C MET A 78 17.67 -1.38 -6.44
N ASP A 79 18.33 -1.03 -5.33
CA ASP A 79 19.74 -0.66 -5.35
C ASP A 79 20.65 -1.84 -5.73
N GLN A 80 21.97 -1.59 -5.75
CA GLN A 80 22.94 -2.63 -6.11
C GLN A 80 22.97 -3.81 -5.12
N THR A 81 22.45 -3.64 -3.92
CA THR A 81 22.29 -4.70 -2.90
C THR A 81 20.96 -5.44 -3.03
N GLY A 82 20.12 -5.06 -3.99
CA GLY A 82 18.77 -5.61 -4.22
C GLY A 82 17.69 -5.01 -3.35
N VAL A 83 18.01 -4.04 -2.49
CA VAL A 83 17.03 -3.42 -1.59
C VAL A 83 16.14 -2.45 -2.36
N MET A 84 14.83 -2.65 -2.25
CA MET A 84 13.82 -1.73 -2.81
C MET A 84 13.96 -0.35 -2.21
N GLN A 85 14.04 0.66 -3.06
CA GLN A 85 14.17 2.06 -2.67
C GLN A 85 12.80 2.72 -2.51
N THR A 86 12.74 3.78 -1.70
CA THR A 86 11.56 4.62 -1.46
C THR A 86 11.98 6.08 -1.32
N GLY A 87 11.04 7.01 -1.47
CA GLY A 87 11.31 8.46 -1.38
C GLY A 87 11.92 9.03 -2.67
N TRP A 88 12.50 10.24 -2.55
CA TRP A 88 13.18 10.86 -3.66
C TRP A 88 14.49 10.15 -3.99
N PHE A 89 14.67 9.86 -5.25
CA PHE A 89 15.81 9.10 -5.77
C PHE A 89 16.31 9.72 -7.07
N LYS A 90 17.63 9.95 -7.14
CA LYS A 90 18.29 10.41 -8.37
C LYS A 90 18.95 9.22 -9.05
N ASP A 91 18.51 8.91 -10.26
CA ASP A 91 19.09 7.82 -11.04
C ASP A 91 20.44 8.22 -11.66
N THR A 92 21.14 7.23 -12.19
CA THR A 92 22.45 7.39 -12.85
C THR A 92 22.39 8.27 -14.09
N ASP A 93 21.21 8.43 -14.70
CA ASP A 93 20.98 9.36 -15.82
C ASP A 93 20.79 10.82 -15.37
N GLY A 94 20.85 11.09 -14.05
CA GLY A 94 20.72 12.40 -13.44
C GLY A 94 19.29 12.86 -13.23
N LYS A 95 18.30 12.05 -13.55
CA LYS A 95 16.87 12.36 -13.36
C LYS A 95 16.41 11.99 -11.97
N TRP A 96 15.48 12.78 -11.45
CA TRP A 96 14.86 12.55 -10.17
C TRP A 96 13.52 11.86 -10.32
N TYR A 97 13.29 10.86 -9.48
CA TYR A 97 12.07 10.08 -9.35
C TYR A 97 11.60 10.09 -7.89
N PHE A 98 10.32 9.88 -7.67
CA PHE A 98 9.79 9.61 -6.35
C PHE A 98 9.20 8.20 -6.29
N LEU A 99 9.64 7.43 -5.31
CA LEU A 99 9.16 6.08 -5.06
C LEU A 99 8.31 6.11 -3.78
N TYR A 100 7.05 5.74 -3.89
CA TYR A 100 6.17 5.68 -2.73
C TYR A 100 6.71 4.73 -1.65
N PRO A 101 6.18 4.77 -0.39
CA PRO A 101 6.65 3.87 0.67
C PRO A 101 6.48 2.38 0.35
N ASN A 102 5.54 2.02 -0.54
CA ASN A 102 5.41 0.67 -1.08
C ASN A 102 6.40 0.36 -2.22
N GLY A 103 7.27 1.30 -2.57
CA GLY A 103 8.28 1.19 -3.62
C GLY A 103 7.81 1.55 -5.03
N ALA A 104 6.51 1.73 -5.27
CA ALA A 104 5.99 2.05 -6.59
C ALA A 104 6.40 3.46 -7.04
N MET A 105 6.82 3.62 -8.30
CA MET A 105 7.19 4.92 -8.87
C MET A 105 5.96 5.81 -9.05
N ALA A 106 6.06 7.04 -8.58
CA ALA A 106 5.05 8.08 -8.77
C ALA A 106 5.03 8.55 -10.23
N VAL A 107 3.85 8.80 -10.76
CA VAL A 107 3.62 9.35 -12.10
C VAL A 107 2.44 10.32 -12.08
N ASN A 108 2.45 11.36 -12.93
CA ASN A 108 1.34 12.31 -13.10
C ASN A 108 0.82 12.88 -11.76
N THR A 109 1.71 13.30 -10.88
CA THR A 109 1.32 13.76 -9.54
C THR A 109 2.20 14.91 -9.06
N VAL A 110 1.85 15.47 -7.91
CA VAL A 110 2.67 16.47 -7.21
C VAL A 110 3.04 15.93 -5.84
N ILE A 111 4.33 15.95 -5.51
CA ILE A 111 4.88 15.54 -4.21
C ILE A 111 5.72 16.69 -3.66
N ASP A 112 5.42 17.17 -2.47
CA ASP A 112 6.09 18.33 -1.84
C ASP A 112 6.16 19.55 -2.76
N GLY A 113 5.08 19.85 -3.47
CA GLY A 113 5.00 20.93 -4.44
C GLY A 113 5.77 20.70 -5.74
N ARG A 114 6.39 19.53 -5.93
CA ARG A 114 7.17 19.15 -7.12
C ARG A 114 6.35 18.31 -8.08
N THR A 115 6.23 18.76 -9.31
CA THR A 115 5.47 18.06 -10.37
C THR A 115 6.27 16.87 -10.88
N ILE A 116 5.62 15.71 -10.94
CA ILE A 116 6.15 14.47 -11.54
C ILE A 116 5.37 14.20 -12.82
N GLY A 117 6.10 13.98 -13.92
CA GLY A 117 5.54 13.73 -15.24
C GLY A 117 4.94 12.32 -15.42
N ALA A 118 4.42 12.08 -16.60
CA ALA A 118 3.87 10.77 -16.99
C ALA A 118 4.93 9.66 -17.04
N ASP A 119 6.18 10.04 -17.25
CA ASP A 119 7.35 9.16 -17.27
C ASP A 119 7.96 8.93 -15.87
N GLY A 120 7.35 9.52 -14.83
CA GLY A 120 7.83 9.44 -13.45
C GLY A 120 8.96 10.41 -13.10
N VAL A 121 9.41 11.23 -14.07
CA VAL A 121 10.51 12.18 -13.86
C VAL A 121 10.00 13.47 -13.23
N TRP A 122 10.73 13.99 -12.25
CA TRP A 122 10.47 15.32 -11.74
C TRP A 122 10.68 16.39 -12.82
N VAL A 123 9.68 17.26 -12.98
CA VAL A 123 9.68 18.40 -13.90
C VAL A 123 9.94 19.67 -13.08
N PRO A 124 11.16 20.22 -13.08
CA PRO A 124 11.47 21.41 -12.28
C PRO A 124 10.80 22.66 -12.85
N ASN A 125 10.23 23.50 -11.99
CA ASN A 125 9.84 24.87 -12.31
C ASN A 125 11.00 25.84 -12.06
N LYS A 126 10.87 27.05 -12.63
CA LYS A 126 11.87 28.09 -12.37
C LYS A 126 11.91 28.44 -10.88
N GLY A 127 13.05 28.21 -10.24
CA GLY A 127 13.26 28.48 -8.83
C GLY A 127 13.13 27.25 -7.92
N ASP A 128 12.76 26.09 -8.45
CA ASP A 128 12.78 24.84 -7.70
C ASP A 128 14.21 24.47 -7.33
N THR A 129 14.35 23.92 -6.13
CA THR A 129 15.61 23.27 -5.70
C THR A 129 15.48 21.76 -5.92
N GLU A 130 16.60 21.11 -6.26
CA GLU A 130 16.61 19.64 -6.35
C GLU A 130 16.06 19.01 -5.06
N PRO A 131 15.30 17.90 -5.15
CA PRO A 131 14.90 17.12 -3.98
C PRO A 131 16.16 16.71 -3.18
N ALA A 132 16.04 16.70 -1.86
CA ALA A 132 17.07 16.01 -1.07
C ALA A 132 16.94 14.50 -1.32
N ASN A 133 18.05 13.81 -1.48
CA ASN A 133 18.07 12.36 -1.51
C ASN A 133 17.52 11.87 -0.15
N THR A 134 16.46 11.09 -0.18
CA THR A 134 15.69 10.59 0.95
C THR A 134 14.67 11.58 1.53
N MET A 135 13.40 11.34 1.25
CA MET A 135 12.35 11.59 2.24
C MET A 135 12.53 10.49 3.28
N ASP A 136 12.92 10.87 4.48
CA ASP A 136 12.75 10.00 5.63
C ASP A 136 11.23 9.96 5.89
N LEU A 137 10.54 9.09 5.13
CA LEU A 137 9.16 8.79 5.40
C LEU A 137 9.20 7.86 6.61
N GLU A 138 8.95 8.45 7.78
CA GLU A 138 8.73 7.69 9.00
C GLU A 138 7.67 6.60 8.76
N THR A 139 7.66 5.60 9.60
CA THR A 139 6.69 4.48 9.54
C THR A 139 5.27 4.99 9.25
N GLY A 140 4.67 4.53 8.17
CA GLY A 140 3.31 4.93 7.80
C GLY A 140 2.28 4.50 8.84
N TYR A 141 1.35 5.38 9.14
CA TYR A 141 0.24 5.11 10.04
C TYR A 141 -0.97 4.67 9.23
N LEU A 142 -1.37 3.41 9.36
CA LEU A 142 -2.58 2.90 8.70
C LEU A 142 -3.80 3.75 9.10
N VAL A 143 -4.49 4.30 8.11
CA VAL A 143 -5.67 5.17 8.33
C VAL A 143 -6.71 4.50 9.21
N GLN A 144 -6.89 3.18 9.08
CA GLN A 144 -7.84 2.41 9.88
C GLN A 144 -7.52 2.33 11.39
N ASN A 145 -6.27 2.64 11.78
CA ASN A 145 -5.79 2.60 13.17
C ASN A 145 -5.74 3.99 13.82
N LEU A 146 -6.10 5.05 13.07
CA LEU A 146 -6.11 6.41 13.61
C LEU A 146 -7.34 6.65 14.48
N GLU A 147 -7.18 7.49 15.49
CA GLU A 147 -8.30 7.94 16.31
C GLU A 147 -9.17 8.97 15.57
N GLY A 148 -10.46 9.06 15.96
CA GLY A 148 -11.36 10.07 15.42
C GLY A 148 -11.80 9.86 13.98
N ILE A 149 -11.80 8.63 13.49
CA ILE A 149 -12.24 8.32 12.12
C ILE A 149 -13.75 8.48 11.99
N SER A 150 -14.19 9.34 11.07
CA SER A 150 -15.56 9.37 10.55
C SER A 150 -15.65 8.52 9.29
N LYS A 151 -16.76 7.79 9.12
CA LYS A 151 -16.89 6.81 8.04
C LYS A 151 -18.33 6.56 7.63
N LYS A 152 -18.54 6.26 6.34
CA LYS A 152 -19.81 5.82 5.76
C LYS A 152 -19.54 4.71 4.75
N GLY A 153 -20.31 3.63 4.76
CA GLY A 153 -20.13 2.49 3.83
C GLY A 153 -18.78 1.77 3.98
N TYR A 154 -18.13 1.93 5.11
CA TYR A 154 -16.78 1.47 5.43
C TYR A 154 -16.82 0.15 6.19
N THR A 155 -15.94 -0.77 5.84
CA THR A 155 -15.72 -2.02 6.58
C THR A 155 -14.25 -2.42 6.44
N ILE A 156 -13.63 -2.87 7.54
CA ILE A 156 -12.34 -3.57 7.48
C ILE A 156 -12.63 -5.04 7.22
N ILE A 157 -11.97 -5.60 6.22
CA ILE A 157 -12.11 -7.00 5.85
C ILE A 157 -10.78 -7.72 6.06
N SER A 158 -10.82 -8.91 6.68
CA SER A 158 -9.63 -9.73 6.92
C SER A 158 -9.03 -10.31 5.64
N SER A 159 -9.83 -10.41 4.58
CA SER A 159 -9.35 -10.77 3.24
C SER A 159 -10.32 -10.27 2.18
N GLY A 160 -9.79 -9.71 1.11
CA GLY A 160 -10.53 -9.28 -0.06
C GLY A 160 -9.83 -9.74 -1.34
N LYS A 161 -10.61 -9.91 -2.42
CA LYS A 161 -10.07 -10.23 -3.75
C LYS A 161 -10.48 -9.11 -4.70
N THR A 162 -9.50 -8.51 -5.38
CA THR A 162 -9.76 -7.55 -6.44
C THR A 162 -10.17 -8.23 -7.73
N ALA A 163 -10.79 -7.50 -8.65
CA ALA A 163 -11.11 -7.99 -9.99
C ALA A 163 -9.85 -8.45 -10.75
N GLY A 164 -8.71 -7.81 -10.51
CA GLY A 164 -7.40 -8.24 -11.02
C GLY A 164 -6.83 -9.51 -10.38
N GLY A 165 -7.58 -10.17 -9.47
CA GLY A 165 -7.21 -11.46 -8.89
C GLY A 165 -6.33 -11.39 -7.66
N THR A 166 -5.82 -10.21 -7.28
CA THR A 166 -4.98 -10.02 -6.09
C THR A 166 -5.81 -10.19 -4.82
N ARG A 167 -5.29 -10.95 -3.85
CA ARG A 167 -5.86 -11.06 -2.51
C ARG A 167 -5.16 -10.11 -1.57
N TRP A 168 -5.95 -9.33 -0.84
CA TRP A 168 -5.48 -8.42 0.19
C TRP A 168 -6.01 -8.85 1.56
N GLY A 169 -5.15 -8.75 2.57
CA GLY A 169 -5.51 -8.96 3.97
C GLY A 169 -5.67 -7.61 4.69
N ASN A 170 -6.64 -7.51 5.60
CA ASN A 170 -6.92 -6.28 6.37
C ASN A 170 -7.18 -5.04 5.50
N ALA A 171 -7.87 -5.23 4.38
CA ALA A 171 -8.20 -4.15 3.46
C ALA A 171 -9.37 -3.30 3.98
N ILE A 172 -9.35 -2.02 3.65
CA ILE A 172 -10.51 -1.14 3.78
C ILE A 172 -11.44 -1.41 2.59
N ARG A 173 -12.71 -1.65 2.88
CA ARG A 173 -13.76 -1.80 1.89
C ARG A 173 -14.71 -0.62 1.96
N LEU A 174 -14.81 0.15 0.88
CA LEU A 174 -15.82 1.18 0.69
C LEU A 174 -16.89 0.65 -0.26
N LYS A 175 -18.16 0.66 0.16
CA LYS A 175 -19.30 0.18 -0.62
C LYS A 175 -20.34 1.28 -0.80
N GLY A 176 -20.72 1.52 -2.04
CA GLY A 176 -21.78 2.46 -2.44
C GLY A 176 -21.30 3.88 -2.67
N LYS A 177 -22.16 4.64 -3.35
CA LYS A 177 -21.95 6.05 -3.63
C LYS A 177 -21.83 6.88 -2.37
N GLY A 178 -20.80 7.73 -2.32
CA GLY A 178 -20.52 8.60 -1.18
C GLY A 178 -20.11 7.81 0.06
N SER A 179 -19.62 6.57 -0.11
CA SER A 179 -18.90 5.88 0.95
C SER A 179 -17.54 6.51 1.13
N TYR A 180 -17.12 6.72 2.38
CA TYR A 180 -15.87 7.40 2.68
C TYR A 180 -15.21 6.91 3.96
N VAL A 181 -13.93 7.19 4.06
CA VAL A 181 -13.17 7.24 5.31
C VAL A 181 -12.56 8.62 5.44
N GLN A 182 -12.69 9.23 6.62
CA GLN A 182 -12.17 10.56 6.93
C GLN A 182 -11.44 10.51 8.26
N CYS A 183 -10.30 11.16 8.34
CA CYS A 183 -9.50 11.22 9.56
C CYS A 183 -8.91 12.62 9.76
N ASN A 184 -8.63 12.95 11.03
CA ASN A 184 -7.90 14.14 11.40
C ASN A 184 -6.41 13.91 11.23
N THR A 185 -5.74 14.81 10.54
CA THR A 185 -4.29 14.79 10.31
C THR A 185 -3.57 15.83 11.16
N ASN A 186 -4.32 16.83 11.66
CA ASN A 186 -3.81 17.97 12.44
C ASN A 186 -2.65 18.73 11.73
N GLY A 187 -2.49 18.56 10.44
CA GLY A 187 -1.38 19.14 9.68
C GLY A 187 -0.03 18.45 9.89
N GLU A 188 -0.01 17.29 10.54
CA GLU A 188 1.22 16.57 10.90
C GLU A 188 1.75 15.63 9.78
N TYR A 189 0.91 15.32 8.81
CA TYR A 189 1.25 14.37 7.75
C TYR A 189 1.49 15.09 6.43
N ARG A 190 2.33 14.49 5.60
CA ARG A 190 2.75 15.03 4.30
C ARG A 190 2.23 14.24 3.13
N LEU A 191 2.12 12.93 3.27
CA LEU A 191 1.72 12.03 2.20
C LEU A 191 0.63 11.07 2.67
N LEU A 192 -0.45 10.96 1.89
CA LEU A 192 -1.37 9.84 1.91
C LEU A 192 -1.00 8.90 0.77
N SER A 193 -0.78 7.63 1.06
CA SER A 193 -0.46 6.63 0.03
C SER A 193 -1.16 5.31 0.28
N GLY A 194 -1.38 4.56 -0.78
CA GLY A 194 -1.99 3.24 -0.72
C GLY A 194 -2.18 2.64 -2.10
N VAL A 195 -2.88 1.54 -2.14
CA VAL A 195 -3.32 0.91 -3.37
C VAL A 195 -4.82 0.65 -3.31
N PHE A 196 -5.53 0.86 -4.40
CA PHE A 196 -6.95 0.51 -4.49
C PHE A 196 -7.24 -0.26 -5.77
N GLY A 197 -8.37 -0.96 -5.76
CA GLY A 197 -8.89 -1.64 -6.94
C GLY A 197 -10.34 -2.04 -6.77
N PRO A 198 -11.06 -2.28 -7.88
CA PRO A 198 -12.40 -2.80 -7.82
C PRO A 198 -12.41 -4.18 -7.18
N SER A 199 -13.37 -4.44 -6.32
CA SER A 199 -13.64 -5.77 -5.78
C SER A 199 -14.01 -6.74 -6.90
N SER A 200 -13.78 -8.03 -6.70
CA SER A 200 -14.29 -9.06 -7.61
C SER A 200 -15.83 -9.11 -7.74
N GLN A 201 -16.53 -8.37 -6.87
CA GLN A 201 -17.98 -8.18 -6.90
C GLN A 201 -18.39 -6.86 -7.56
N PHE A 202 -17.46 -6.11 -8.12
CA PHE A 202 -17.77 -4.87 -8.82
C PHE A 202 -18.45 -5.17 -10.15
N ASP A 203 -19.69 -4.69 -10.32
CA ASP A 203 -20.48 -4.94 -11.51
C ASP A 203 -19.86 -4.30 -12.77
N SER A 204 -19.96 -4.96 -13.91
CA SER A 204 -19.42 -4.48 -15.18
C SER A 204 -20.11 -3.23 -15.72
N ALA A 205 -21.32 -2.94 -15.27
CA ALA A 205 -22.07 -1.74 -15.66
C ALA A 205 -21.71 -0.53 -14.80
N ASN A 206 -21.08 -0.71 -13.66
CA ASN A 206 -20.69 0.35 -12.75
C ASN A 206 -19.37 1.01 -13.16
N MET A 207 -19.25 2.29 -12.85
CA MET A 207 -18.04 3.08 -13.02
C MET A 207 -17.88 4.00 -11.82
N ALA A 208 -16.72 3.99 -11.19
CA ALA A 208 -16.47 4.78 -9.99
C ALA A 208 -15.19 5.61 -10.12
N ARG A 209 -15.03 6.57 -9.23
CA ARG A 209 -13.77 7.31 -8.97
C ARG A 209 -13.50 7.35 -7.48
N ILE A 210 -12.24 7.45 -7.14
CA ILE A 210 -11.77 7.81 -5.81
C ILE A 210 -11.40 9.29 -5.84
N THR A 211 -11.94 10.04 -4.87
CA THR A 211 -11.56 11.43 -4.65
C THR A 211 -11.01 11.58 -3.24
N VAL A 212 -9.87 12.23 -3.12
CA VAL A 212 -9.29 12.64 -1.84
C VAL A 212 -9.55 14.12 -1.65
N TYR A 213 -10.21 14.44 -0.56
CA TYR A 213 -10.49 15.82 -0.14
C TYR A 213 -9.61 16.18 1.05
N GLY A 214 -9.15 17.42 1.07
CA GLY A 214 -8.55 18.07 2.21
C GLY A 214 -9.53 18.93 3.00
N ASP A 215 -9.00 19.96 3.66
CA ASP A 215 -9.78 20.94 4.41
C ASP A 215 -10.78 21.65 3.49
N GLU A 216 -11.96 21.99 4.04
CA GLU A 216 -13.02 22.72 3.33
C GLU A 216 -13.44 22.06 2.00
N ASP A 217 -13.39 20.73 1.95
CA ASP A 217 -13.70 19.94 0.74
C ASP A 217 -12.81 20.25 -0.49
N GLN A 218 -11.62 20.80 -0.27
CA GLN A 218 -10.63 20.97 -1.33
C GLN A 218 -10.29 19.63 -1.97
N VAL A 219 -10.45 19.51 -3.27
CA VAL A 219 -10.02 18.29 -4.00
C VAL A 219 -8.51 18.28 -4.13
N LEU A 220 -7.88 17.28 -3.52
CA LEU A 220 -6.42 17.04 -3.59
C LEU A 220 -6.06 16.04 -4.67
N TYR A 221 -6.94 15.07 -4.93
CA TYR A 221 -6.71 14.02 -5.91
C TYR A 221 -8.04 13.46 -6.42
N THR A 222 -8.08 13.11 -7.69
CA THR A 222 -9.17 12.32 -8.28
C THR A 222 -8.57 11.25 -9.19
N SER A 223 -8.96 10.00 -8.99
CA SER A 223 -8.50 8.89 -9.83
C SER A 223 -9.06 9.00 -11.24
N GLN A 224 -8.49 8.24 -12.17
CA GLN A 224 -9.15 7.86 -13.41
C GLN A 224 -10.43 7.06 -13.11
N ASP A 225 -11.27 6.88 -14.13
CA ASP A 225 -12.46 6.03 -14.02
C ASP A 225 -12.06 4.58 -13.73
N ILE A 226 -12.69 3.98 -12.73
CA ILE A 226 -12.43 2.63 -12.27
C ILE A 226 -13.52 1.73 -12.84
N HIS A 227 -13.13 0.79 -13.68
CA HIS A 227 -13.99 -0.22 -14.26
C HIS A 227 -13.80 -1.57 -13.54
N HIS A 228 -14.76 -2.49 -13.72
CA HIS A 228 -14.74 -3.82 -13.06
C HIS A 228 -13.50 -4.67 -13.37
N ASN A 229 -12.85 -4.45 -14.51
CA ASN A 229 -11.65 -5.19 -14.95
C ASN A 229 -10.34 -4.43 -14.72
N GLU A 230 -10.41 -3.27 -14.05
CA GLU A 230 -9.21 -2.49 -13.76
C GLU A 230 -8.24 -3.24 -12.86
N LYS A 231 -6.95 -3.01 -13.11
CA LYS A 231 -5.89 -3.47 -12.24
C LYS A 231 -5.82 -2.57 -11.00
N ASN A 232 -5.11 -3.06 -9.99
CA ASN A 232 -4.80 -2.28 -8.80
C ASN A 232 -4.08 -0.98 -9.17
N VAL A 233 -4.56 0.14 -8.62
CA VAL A 233 -4.01 1.47 -8.82
C VAL A 233 -3.26 1.91 -7.57
N TYR A 234 -1.99 2.19 -7.73
CA TYR A 234 -1.15 2.80 -6.69
C TYR A 234 -1.32 4.30 -6.75
N PHE A 235 -1.43 4.94 -5.61
CA PHE A 235 -1.57 6.38 -5.54
C PHE A 235 -0.85 6.96 -4.33
N GLY A 236 -0.51 8.22 -4.45
CA GLY A 236 -0.05 9.04 -3.35
C GLY A 236 -0.49 10.47 -3.57
N VAL A 237 -0.84 11.14 -2.50
CA VAL A 237 -1.39 12.47 -2.49
C VAL A 237 -0.66 13.30 -1.45
N ASP A 238 -0.16 14.46 -1.86
CA ASP A 238 0.35 15.45 -0.93
C ASP A 238 -0.80 15.96 -0.05
N VAL A 239 -0.69 15.70 1.24
CA VAL A 239 -1.65 16.12 2.26
C VAL A 239 -1.02 17.09 3.26
N SER A 240 0.12 17.68 2.89
CA SER A 240 0.82 18.66 3.70
C SER A 240 -0.12 19.80 4.12
N ARG A 241 -0.06 20.15 5.40
CA ARG A 241 -0.87 21.22 6.01
C ARG A 241 -2.38 20.97 6.10
N GLN A 242 -2.88 19.84 5.59
CA GLN A 242 -4.28 19.48 5.76
C GLN A 242 -4.52 19.07 7.22
N LYS A 243 -5.55 19.61 7.85
CA LYS A 243 -5.97 19.25 9.21
C LYS A 243 -6.88 18.02 9.21
N GLN A 244 -7.53 17.79 8.06
CA GLN A 244 -8.45 16.70 7.83
C GLN A 244 -8.31 16.20 6.40
N ILE A 245 -8.46 14.92 6.19
CA ILE A 245 -8.59 14.31 4.85
C ILE A 245 -9.78 13.38 4.80
N ARG A 246 -10.41 13.29 3.64
CA ARG A 246 -11.48 12.35 3.33
C ARG A 246 -11.19 11.64 2.03
N VAL A 247 -11.22 10.31 2.04
CA VAL A 247 -11.15 9.46 0.85
C VAL A 247 -12.56 8.94 0.56
N GLU A 248 -13.11 9.28 -0.58
CA GLU A 248 -14.50 9.03 -0.93
C GLU A 248 -14.64 8.30 -2.28
N VAL A 249 -15.62 7.41 -2.37
CA VAL A 249 -16.02 6.76 -3.62
C VAL A 249 -17.15 7.56 -4.27
N SER A 250 -16.88 8.10 -5.45
CA SER A 250 -17.86 8.76 -6.31
C SER A 250 -18.32 7.83 -7.42
N LEU A 251 -19.62 7.75 -7.67
CA LEU A 251 -20.15 7.04 -8.83
C LEU A 251 -20.23 7.97 -10.03
N ILE A 252 -19.77 7.48 -11.18
CA ILE A 252 -19.91 8.13 -12.47
C ILE A 252 -21.06 7.49 -13.24
N LYS A 253 -21.19 6.17 -13.14
CA LYS A 253 -22.27 5.41 -13.74
C LYS A 253 -22.74 4.38 -12.72
N ASP A 254 -24.03 4.34 -12.48
CA ASP A 254 -24.70 3.49 -11.52
C ASP A 254 -25.58 2.48 -12.24
N ASN A 255 -25.49 1.24 -11.80
CA ASN A 255 -26.49 0.22 -12.07
C ASN A 255 -27.35 0.15 -10.80
N GLU A 256 -28.64 0.53 -10.87
CA GLU A 256 -29.56 0.63 -9.74
C GLU A 256 -29.63 -0.61 -8.82
N TRP A 257 -29.02 -1.72 -9.24
CA TRP A 257 -29.12 -3.02 -8.59
C TRP A 257 -27.91 -3.41 -7.74
N ASP A 258 -26.75 -2.78 -7.93
CA ASP A 258 -25.55 -3.20 -7.18
C ASP A 258 -24.59 -2.05 -6.91
N ASP A 259 -24.27 -1.83 -5.64
CA ASP A 259 -23.36 -0.79 -5.19
C ASP A 259 -21.90 -1.12 -5.58
N PRO A 260 -21.14 -0.17 -6.09
CA PRO A 260 -19.73 -0.36 -6.35
C PRO A 260 -18.97 -0.65 -5.05
N VAL A 261 -18.06 -1.59 -5.12
CA VAL A 261 -17.18 -1.95 -4.01
C VAL A 261 -15.75 -1.72 -4.40
N ILE A 262 -15.09 -0.76 -3.74
CA ILE A 262 -13.67 -0.50 -3.88
C ILE A 262 -12.94 -1.01 -2.65
N LEU A 263 -11.84 -1.70 -2.88
CA LEU A 263 -10.93 -2.16 -1.85
C LEU A 263 -9.68 -1.29 -1.81
N PHE A 264 -9.19 -0.99 -0.62
CA PHE A 264 -7.92 -0.32 -0.38
C PHE A 264 -7.03 -1.21 0.47
N ASP A 265 -5.77 -1.33 0.09
CA ASP A 265 -4.72 -1.99 0.87
C ASP A 265 -3.62 -1.00 1.22
N GLY A 266 -3.14 -1.08 2.47
CA GLY A 266 -2.06 -0.23 2.94
C GLY A 266 -2.35 1.28 2.90
N LEU A 267 -3.62 1.73 2.96
CA LEU A 267 -3.94 3.15 3.00
C LEU A 267 -3.34 3.77 4.27
N SER A 268 -2.31 4.57 4.10
CA SER A 268 -1.46 5.06 5.19
C SER A 268 -1.10 6.52 5.02
N LEU A 269 -0.92 7.19 6.15
CA LEU A 269 -0.40 8.55 6.27
C LEU A 269 1.06 8.51 6.72
N TYR A 270 1.88 9.39 6.16
CA TYR A 270 3.31 9.51 6.43
C TYR A 270 3.65 10.94 6.83
N LYS A 271 4.50 11.09 7.86
CA LYS A 271 4.99 12.39 8.36
C LYS A 271 6.16 12.91 7.55
#